data_517d774333c2743c89a838375ed0e997
#
_entry.id   517d774333c2743c89a838375ed0e997
#
_cell.length_a   1.000
_cell.length_b   1.000
_cell.length_c   1.000
_cell.angle_alpha   90.00
_cell.angle_beta   90.00
_cell.angle_gamma   90.00
#
_symmetry.space_group_name_H-M   'P 1'
#
loop_
_entity.id
_entity.type
_entity.pdbx_description
1 polymer ?
#
loop_
_entity_poly.entity_id
_entity_poly.type
_entity_poly.pdbx_seq_one_letter_code
_entity_poly.pdbx_strand_id
1 'polypeptide(L)'
;MDKIKAGVVVVTKFCRAGSSVFASYINYIDRKEAVRTENDYKYNLYQDYMSNPEKTTGLFTEFSDLKTDAEKKELKRVFEKAQENDSLMWQTVISFDNRWLEENGLYQSKDRVLDEERLKGITRSAVRKMLEKEGLQNAVWSAAVHYNTDNIHIHIASVEPHPMREKKAYIQYEEKMVNGRMCKQPILDQNGKPVVKREYKGTFKPKSIEACRREVVNEIIREKENNLKINSIIRDSIVKQKREHPLAKDKELCSLFFKLYRDMPDCNRNMWNYNNPIMNPQKKQIDAISQKYIEKYHGAEYQEFLSLINAQAEKYKKAYGESSDRNYTEGKLNDLYTRMGNAVLT
;
A
#
# COMPACT_ATOMS: atom_id res chain seq x y z
N MET A 1 8.66 -19.47 18.20
CA MET A 1 7.52 -18.75 17.62
C MET A 1 7.79 -18.57 16.13
N ASP A 2 6.95 -19.12 15.28
CA ASP A 2 7.08 -18.91 13.84
C ASP A 2 6.84 -17.45 13.53
N LYS A 3 7.77 -16.83 12.78
CA LYS A 3 7.62 -15.45 12.34
C LYS A 3 6.34 -15.29 11.52
N ILE A 4 5.50 -14.33 11.86
CA ILE A 4 4.29 -14.02 11.10
C ILE A 4 4.72 -13.56 9.71
N LYS A 5 4.38 -14.35 8.67
CA LYS A 5 4.59 -13.94 7.28
C LYS A 5 3.65 -12.78 6.95
N ALA A 6 4.13 -11.86 6.11
CA ALA A 6 3.28 -10.78 5.63
C ALA A 6 2.19 -11.32 4.71
N GLY A 7 0.93 -10.96 4.97
CA GLY A 7 -0.21 -11.36 4.14
C GLY A 7 -0.18 -10.78 2.73
N VAL A 8 0.48 -9.62 2.54
CA VAL A 8 0.64 -8.95 1.23
C VAL A 8 2.06 -8.45 1.05
N VAL A 9 2.65 -8.74 -0.10
CA VAL A 9 3.95 -8.20 -0.52
C VAL A 9 3.79 -7.57 -1.90
N VAL A 10 4.36 -6.38 -2.10
CA VAL A 10 4.37 -5.67 -3.39
C VAL A 10 5.82 -5.41 -3.80
N VAL A 11 6.18 -5.86 -5.00
CA VAL A 11 7.51 -5.66 -5.58
C VAL A 11 7.36 -5.07 -6.96
N THR A 12 8.16 -4.06 -7.29
CA THR A 12 8.20 -3.45 -8.62
C THR A 12 9.61 -3.47 -9.16
N LYS A 13 9.77 -3.93 -10.40
CA LYS A 13 10.98 -3.86 -11.20
C LYS A 13 10.68 -3.11 -12.49
N PHE A 14 11.71 -2.71 -13.22
CA PHE A 14 11.53 -2.11 -14.54
C PHE A 14 12.53 -2.69 -15.52
N CYS A 15 12.17 -2.69 -16.79
CA CYS A 15 13.07 -2.98 -17.90
C CYS A 15 13.08 -1.84 -18.91
N ARG A 16 14.19 -1.72 -19.63
CA ARG A 16 14.39 -0.76 -20.72
C ARG A 16 14.11 -1.40 -22.06
N ALA A 17 13.65 -0.62 -23.01
CA ALA A 17 13.57 -1.04 -24.40
C ALA A 17 14.97 -1.50 -24.86
N GLY A 18 15.11 -2.75 -25.32
CA GLY A 18 16.38 -3.29 -25.80
C GLY A 18 17.37 -3.82 -24.75
N SER A 19 16.97 -3.98 -23.48
CA SER A 19 17.88 -4.55 -22.46
C SER A 19 17.94 -6.09 -22.52
N SER A 20 19.15 -6.63 -22.56
CA SER A 20 19.43 -8.09 -22.56
C SER A 20 19.21 -8.76 -21.18
N VAL A 21 19.12 -7.99 -20.11
CA VAL A 21 18.92 -8.48 -18.72
C VAL A 21 17.61 -9.26 -18.57
N PHE A 22 16.73 -9.15 -19.53
CA PHE A 22 15.42 -9.77 -19.51
C PHE A 22 15.37 -11.21 -20.04
N ALA A 23 16.34 -11.63 -20.84
CA ALA A 23 16.44 -13.02 -21.30
C ALA A 23 16.55 -13.99 -20.10
N SER A 24 17.24 -13.60 -19.04
CA SER A 24 17.37 -14.42 -17.83
C SER A 24 16.07 -14.52 -17.02
N TYR A 25 15.21 -13.50 -17.03
CA TYR A 25 13.91 -13.53 -16.34
C TYR A 25 12.87 -14.35 -17.11
N ILE A 26 12.86 -14.27 -18.42
CA ILE A 26 12.02 -15.12 -19.28
C ILE A 26 12.45 -16.58 -19.17
N ASN A 27 13.76 -16.87 -19.12
CA ASN A 27 14.26 -18.23 -18.88
C ASN A 27 13.86 -18.78 -17.50
N TYR A 28 13.67 -17.95 -16.50
CA TYR A 28 13.13 -18.36 -15.20
C TYR A 28 11.63 -18.70 -15.29
N ILE A 29 10.89 -17.96 -16.11
CA ILE A 29 9.44 -18.11 -16.30
C ILE A 29 9.12 -19.26 -17.26
N ASP A 30 9.99 -19.52 -18.25
CA ASP A 30 9.75 -20.41 -19.38
C ASP A 30 10.64 -21.67 -19.36
N ARG A 31 10.69 -22.37 -18.24
CA ARG A 31 11.48 -23.63 -18.12
C ARG A 31 11.02 -24.77 -19.02
N LYS A 32 9.95 -24.62 -19.82
CA LYS A 32 9.46 -25.65 -20.76
C LYS A 32 9.43 -25.24 -22.24
N GLU A 33 9.65 -23.98 -22.58
CA GLU A 33 9.60 -23.50 -23.98
C GLU A 33 10.77 -22.57 -24.36
N ALA A 34 11.97 -22.85 -23.86
CA ALA A 34 13.15 -22.08 -24.19
C ALA A 34 13.78 -22.51 -25.51
N VAL A 35 13.31 -22.00 -26.62
CA VAL A 35 14.14 -21.79 -27.83
C VAL A 35 13.68 -20.51 -28.51
N ARG A 36 14.18 -19.35 -28.14
CA ARG A 36 14.22 -18.16 -29.00
C ARG A 36 15.43 -17.29 -28.69
N THR A 37 16.04 -16.80 -29.74
CA THR A 37 17.28 -16.07 -29.85
C THR A 37 17.33 -14.74 -29.06
N GLU A 38 18.51 -14.40 -28.55
CA GLU A 38 18.90 -13.40 -27.57
C GLU A 38 18.57 -11.91 -27.83
N ASN A 39 17.95 -11.53 -28.94
CA ASN A 39 18.02 -10.14 -29.39
C ASN A 39 16.71 -9.32 -29.44
N ASP A 40 15.53 -9.91 -29.16
CA ASP A 40 14.27 -9.18 -29.33
C ASP A 40 13.31 -9.41 -28.17
N TYR A 41 13.65 -8.92 -26.95
CA TYR A 41 12.63 -8.80 -25.93
C TYR A 41 11.63 -7.74 -26.35
N LYS A 42 10.39 -8.17 -26.60
CA LYS A 42 9.26 -7.30 -26.92
C LYS A 42 8.29 -7.25 -25.74
N TYR A 43 7.83 -6.07 -25.38
CA TYR A 43 6.86 -5.88 -24.31
C TYR A 43 5.55 -6.62 -24.55
N ASN A 44 5.16 -6.84 -25.80
CA ASN A 44 3.99 -7.63 -26.17
C ASN A 44 4.12 -9.12 -25.78
N LEU A 45 5.32 -9.71 -25.79
CA LEU A 45 5.52 -11.10 -25.37
C LEU A 45 5.29 -11.30 -23.87
N TYR A 46 5.56 -10.26 -23.06
CA TYR A 46 5.21 -10.29 -21.64
C TYR A 46 3.69 -10.36 -21.43
N GLN A 47 2.92 -9.73 -22.30
CA GLN A 47 1.45 -9.84 -22.29
C GLN A 47 0.99 -11.26 -22.62
N ASP A 48 1.65 -11.96 -23.55
CA ASP A 48 1.35 -13.36 -23.87
C ASP A 48 1.61 -14.27 -22.66
N TYR A 49 2.73 -14.05 -21.97
CA TYR A 49 3.03 -14.77 -20.72
C TYR A 49 1.95 -14.54 -19.65
N MET A 50 1.56 -13.30 -19.43
CA MET A 50 0.56 -12.96 -18.42
C MET A 50 -0.83 -13.53 -18.76
N SER A 51 -1.13 -13.73 -20.04
CA SER A 51 -2.43 -14.23 -20.52
C SER A 51 -2.51 -15.75 -20.70
N ASN A 52 -1.49 -16.52 -20.29
CA ASN A 52 -1.49 -17.98 -20.43
C ASN A 52 -2.68 -18.62 -19.66
N PRO A 53 -3.66 -19.25 -20.36
CA PRO A 53 -4.90 -19.73 -19.74
C PRO A 53 -4.70 -20.91 -18.78
N GLU A 54 -3.55 -21.61 -18.83
CA GLU A 54 -3.24 -22.71 -17.90
C GLU A 54 -2.86 -22.20 -16.50
N LYS A 55 -2.46 -20.93 -16.39
CA LYS A 55 -1.91 -20.33 -15.16
C LYS A 55 -2.68 -19.14 -14.67
N THR A 56 -3.50 -18.53 -15.52
CA THR A 56 -4.14 -17.23 -15.24
C THR A 56 -5.61 -17.22 -15.61
N THR A 57 -6.33 -16.27 -15.04
CA THR A 57 -7.74 -16.02 -15.32
C THR A 57 -7.98 -15.11 -16.52
N GLY A 58 -6.91 -14.73 -17.22
CA GLY A 58 -6.94 -13.80 -18.34
C GLY A 58 -6.48 -12.38 -17.96
N LEU A 59 -6.29 -11.56 -18.98
CA LEU A 59 -5.84 -10.17 -18.80
C LEU A 59 -7.00 -9.26 -18.40
N PHE A 60 -6.70 -8.31 -17.52
CA PHE A 60 -7.57 -7.19 -17.21
C PHE A 60 -6.78 -5.88 -17.15
N THR A 61 -7.48 -4.78 -17.32
CA THR A 61 -6.93 -3.42 -17.32
C THR A 61 -7.62 -2.56 -16.27
N GLU A 62 -7.35 -1.27 -16.26
CA GLU A 62 -8.04 -0.31 -15.40
C GLU A 62 -9.55 -0.29 -15.64
N PHE A 63 -9.99 -0.46 -16.88
CA PHE A 63 -11.38 -0.21 -17.28
C PHE A 63 -12.17 -1.49 -17.57
N SER A 64 -11.51 -2.57 -17.97
CA SER A 64 -12.20 -3.80 -18.42
C SER A 64 -11.37 -5.05 -18.23
N ASP A 65 -12.06 -6.18 -18.28
CA ASP A 65 -11.46 -7.49 -18.46
C ASP A 65 -11.36 -7.78 -19.95
N LEU A 66 -10.15 -8.14 -20.43
CA LEU A 66 -9.92 -8.40 -21.86
C LEU A 66 -10.38 -9.82 -22.21
N LYS A 67 -11.56 -9.92 -22.81
CA LYS A 67 -12.22 -11.19 -23.15
C LYS A 67 -11.91 -11.67 -24.56
N THR A 68 -11.58 -10.76 -25.47
CA THR A 68 -11.41 -11.05 -26.90
C THR A 68 -9.96 -10.93 -27.32
N ASP A 69 -9.59 -11.68 -28.38
CA ASP A 69 -8.25 -11.58 -28.97
C ASP A 69 -8.01 -10.22 -29.64
N ALA A 70 -9.07 -9.56 -30.09
CA ALA A 70 -8.98 -8.20 -30.64
C ALA A 70 -8.54 -7.20 -29.58
N GLU A 71 -9.15 -7.23 -28.37
CA GLU A 71 -8.77 -6.37 -27.23
C GLU A 71 -7.33 -6.62 -26.79
N LYS A 72 -6.93 -7.90 -26.71
CA LYS A 72 -5.54 -8.27 -26.38
C LYS A 72 -4.54 -7.77 -27.44
N LYS A 73 -4.91 -7.87 -28.72
CA LYS A 73 -4.08 -7.38 -29.84
C LYS A 73 -3.91 -5.86 -29.79
N GLU A 74 -4.96 -5.13 -29.44
CA GLU A 74 -4.87 -3.67 -29.29
C GLU A 74 -3.98 -3.28 -28.12
N LEU A 75 -4.11 -3.93 -26.96
CA LEU A 75 -3.21 -3.74 -25.83
C LEU A 75 -1.74 -3.97 -26.22
N LYS A 76 -1.45 -5.06 -26.95
CA LYS A 76 -0.09 -5.37 -27.43
C LYS A 76 0.48 -4.25 -28.29
N ARG A 77 -0.31 -3.67 -29.20
CA ARG A 77 0.10 -2.52 -30.00
C ARG A 77 0.47 -1.30 -29.17
N VAL A 78 -0.27 -1.05 -28.08
CA VAL A 78 0.06 0.04 -27.15
C VAL A 78 1.41 -0.20 -26.48
N PHE A 79 1.69 -1.45 -26.07
CA PHE A 79 2.98 -1.81 -25.46
C PHE A 79 4.13 -1.76 -26.48
N GLU A 80 3.92 -2.21 -27.71
CA GLU A 80 4.89 -2.06 -28.82
C GLU A 80 5.20 -0.58 -29.09
N LYS A 81 4.15 0.25 -29.18
CA LYS A 81 4.31 1.70 -29.37
C LYS A 81 5.09 2.35 -28.23
N ALA A 82 4.82 1.97 -26.98
CA ALA A 82 5.58 2.45 -25.84
C ALA A 82 7.06 2.04 -25.94
N GLN A 83 7.35 0.81 -26.37
CA GLN A 83 8.71 0.32 -26.57
C GLN A 83 9.44 1.07 -27.70
N GLU A 84 8.78 1.36 -28.82
CA GLU A 84 9.31 2.18 -29.92
C GLU A 84 9.65 3.61 -29.45
N ASN A 85 8.86 4.16 -28.51
CA ASN A 85 9.09 5.47 -27.91
C ASN A 85 10.10 5.44 -26.76
N ASP A 86 10.90 4.38 -26.62
CA ASP A 86 11.94 4.22 -25.60
C ASP A 86 11.40 4.24 -24.15
N SER A 87 10.11 3.92 -23.98
CA SER A 87 9.46 3.83 -22.66
C SER A 87 10.06 2.71 -21.83
N LEU A 88 10.00 2.91 -20.51
CA LEU A 88 10.23 1.81 -19.56
C LEU A 88 8.97 0.97 -19.43
N MET A 89 9.14 -0.34 -19.23
CA MET A 89 8.06 -1.20 -18.75
C MET A 89 8.30 -1.55 -17.28
N TRP A 90 7.35 -1.21 -16.42
CA TRP A 90 7.35 -1.61 -15.02
C TRP A 90 6.58 -2.89 -14.83
N GLN A 91 7.18 -3.79 -14.08
CA GLN A 91 6.62 -5.08 -13.72
C GLN A 91 6.40 -5.07 -12.21
N THR A 92 5.13 -5.01 -11.83
CA THR A 92 4.74 -5.05 -10.42
C THR A 92 4.11 -6.40 -10.13
N VAL A 93 4.47 -6.99 -9.00
CA VAL A 93 3.87 -8.22 -8.50
C VAL A 93 3.26 -7.92 -7.14
N ILE A 94 1.98 -8.22 -6.97
CA ILE A 94 1.29 -8.26 -5.69
C ILE A 94 1.13 -9.72 -5.32
N SER A 95 1.81 -10.18 -4.28
CA SER A 95 1.77 -11.55 -3.80
C SER A 95 1.03 -11.63 -2.47
N PHE A 96 0.21 -12.66 -2.31
CA PHE A 96 -0.62 -12.88 -1.14
C PHE A 96 -0.22 -14.16 -0.42
N ASP A 97 -0.32 -14.15 0.90
CA ASP A 97 -0.38 -15.39 1.67
C ASP A 97 -1.80 -15.97 1.53
N ASN A 98 -1.90 -17.22 1.04
CA ASN A 98 -3.21 -17.84 0.77
C ASN A 98 -4.06 -18.00 2.02
N ARG A 99 -3.45 -18.28 3.18
CA ARG A 99 -4.16 -18.37 4.47
C ARG A 99 -4.75 -17.02 4.85
N TRP A 100 -3.99 -15.94 4.64
CA TRP A 100 -4.48 -14.59 4.90
C TRP A 100 -5.65 -14.21 3.98
N LEU A 101 -5.63 -14.58 2.69
CA LEU A 101 -6.78 -14.40 1.79
C LEU A 101 -8.01 -15.18 2.26
N GLU A 102 -7.81 -16.42 2.75
CA GLU A 102 -8.88 -17.27 3.28
C GLU A 102 -9.49 -16.67 4.55
N GLU A 103 -8.68 -16.20 5.50
CA GLU A 103 -9.12 -15.52 6.71
C GLU A 103 -9.95 -14.24 6.41
N ASN A 104 -9.75 -13.63 5.25
CA ASN A 104 -10.48 -12.44 4.80
C ASN A 104 -11.60 -12.74 3.77
N GLY A 105 -11.90 -14.01 3.54
CA GLY A 105 -13.02 -14.46 2.71
C GLY A 105 -12.86 -14.23 1.21
N LEU A 106 -11.62 -14.06 0.71
CA LEU A 106 -11.35 -13.96 -0.73
C LEU A 106 -10.95 -15.29 -1.36
N TYR A 107 -10.53 -16.25 -0.58
CA TYR A 107 -10.08 -17.55 -1.07
C TYR A 107 -10.65 -18.68 -0.22
N GLN A 108 -10.98 -19.80 -0.83
CA GLN A 108 -11.38 -21.05 -0.18
C GLN A 108 -10.41 -22.14 -0.63
N SER A 109 -9.50 -22.52 0.26
CA SER A 109 -8.42 -23.48 -0.06
C SER A 109 -8.94 -24.86 -0.41
N LYS A 110 -10.03 -25.32 0.24
CA LYS A 110 -10.62 -26.63 0.03
C LYS A 110 -11.09 -26.84 -1.42
N ASP A 111 -11.78 -25.86 -1.98
CA ASP A 111 -12.37 -25.92 -3.31
C ASP A 111 -11.57 -25.12 -4.35
N ARG A 112 -10.49 -24.49 -3.93
CA ARG A 112 -9.63 -23.58 -4.74
C ARG A 112 -10.42 -22.46 -5.41
N VAL A 113 -11.44 -21.95 -4.74
CA VAL A 113 -12.30 -20.87 -5.24
C VAL A 113 -11.74 -19.53 -4.76
N LEU A 114 -11.50 -18.63 -5.71
CA LEU A 114 -11.01 -17.27 -5.49
C LEU A 114 -12.10 -16.26 -5.88
N ASP A 115 -12.36 -15.28 -5.04
CA ASP A 115 -13.18 -14.10 -5.39
C ASP A 115 -12.35 -13.15 -6.29
N GLU A 116 -12.28 -13.57 -7.56
CA GLU A 116 -11.45 -12.93 -8.56
C GLU A 116 -11.94 -11.52 -8.91
N GLU A 117 -13.26 -11.33 -9.00
CA GLU A 117 -13.85 -10.04 -9.33
C GLU A 117 -13.49 -8.98 -8.30
N ARG A 118 -13.63 -9.33 -7.02
CA ARG A 118 -13.23 -8.46 -5.92
C ARG A 118 -11.73 -8.19 -5.93
N LEU A 119 -10.90 -9.21 -6.20
CA LEU A 119 -9.43 -9.05 -6.24
C LEU A 119 -9.00 -8.15 -7.40
N LYS A 120 -9.63 -8.25 -8.58
CA LYS A 120 -9.42 -7.35 -9.71
C LYS A 120 -9.80 -5.90 -9.37
N GLY A 121 -10.94 -5.70 -8.70
CA GLY A 121 -11.38 -4.38 -8.22
C GLY A 121 -10.37 -3.73 -7.28
N ILE A 122 -9.88 -4.48 -6.30
CA ILE A 122 -8.82 -4.07 -5.36
C ILE A 122 -7.54 -3.69 -6.11
N THR A 123 -7.16 -4.51 -7.08
CA THR A 123 -5.95 -4.27 -7.89
C THR A 123 -6.06 -2.97 -8.68
N ARG A 124 -7.21 -2.70 -9.31
CA ARG A 124 -7.47 -1.44 -10.03
C ARG A 124 -7.28 -0.22 -9.14
N SER A 125 -7.85 -0.25 -7.94
CA SER A 125 -7.68 0.84 -6.95
C SER A 125 -6.22 1.01 -6.55
N ALA A 126 -5.53 -0.09 -6.24
CA ALA A 126 -4.16 -0.08 -5.74
C ALA A 126 -3.14 0.40 -6.80
N VAL A 127 -3.28 -0.06 -8.05
CA VAL A 127 -2.40 0.34 -9.16
C VAL A 127 -2.61 1.82 -9.48
N ARG A 128 -3.85 2.29 -9.56
CA ARG A 128 -4.16 3.72 -9.75
C ARG A 128 -3.46 4.57 -8.69
N LYS A 129 -3.59 4.22 -7.43
CA LYS A 129 -2.97 4.91 -6.29
C LYS A 129 -1.44 4.97 -6.39
N MET A 130 -0.82 3.87 -6.82
CA MET A 130 0.61 3.76 -7.02
C MET A 130 1.10 4.67 -8.14
N LEU A 131 0.45 4.59 -9.31
CA LEU A 131 0.80 5.36 -10.49
C LEU A 131 0.58 6.87 -10.29
N GLU A 132 -0.51 7.27 -9.64
CA GLU A 132 -0.76 8.67 -9.25
C GLU A 132 0.38 9.22 -8.37
N LYS A 133 0.80 8.47 -7.33
CA LYS A 133 1.89 8.89 -6.45
C LYS A 133 3.25 8.94 -7.15
N GLU A 134 3.42 8.15 -8.20
CA GLU A 134 4.61 8.14 -9.02
C GLU A 134 4.62 9.25 -10.08
N GLY A 135 3.48 9.87 -10.35
CA GLY A 135 3.29 10.89 -11.39
C GLY A 135 3.13 10.28 -12.79
N LEU A 136 2.59 9.06 -12.87
CA LEU A 136 2.39 8.28 -14.08
C LEU A 136 0.91 8.16 -14.45
N GLN A 137 0.17 9.28 -14.44
CA GLN A 137 -1.27 9.28 -14.71
C GLN A 137 -1.62 8.83 -16.14
N ASN A 138 -0.68 8.95 -17.08
CA ASN A 138 -0.86 8.55 -18.49
C ASN A 138 -0.34 7.12 -18.77
N ALA A 139 0.05 6.38 -17.74
CA ALA A 139 0.50 5.02 -17.92
C ALA A 139 -0.67 4.09 -18.27
N VAL A 140 -0.44 3.23 -19.26
CA VAL A 140 -1.33 2.12 -19.61
C VAL A 140 -0.80 0.87 -18.93
N TRP A 141 -1.69 0.09 -18.32
CA TRP A 141 -1.29 -1.14 -17.66
C TRP A 141 -2.29 -2.28 -17.91
N SER A 142 -1.77 -3.48 -17.77
CA SER A 142 -2.56 -4.70 -17.72
C SER A 142 -2.10 -5.58 -16.58
N ALA A 143 -2.99 -6.46 -16.13
CA ALA A 143 -2.69 -7.40 -15.06
C ALA A 143 -3.33 -8.76 -15.32
N ALA A 144 -2.80 -9.80 -14.66
CA ALA A 144 -3.37 -11.14 -14.62
C ALA A 144 -3.21 -11.74 -13.22
N VAL A 145 -4.23 -12.47 -12.78
CA VAL A 145 -4.20 -13.23 -11.54
C VAL A 145 -3.64 -14.62 -11.82
N HIS A 146 -2.60 -15.00 -11.10
CA HIS A 146 -1.97 -16.31 -11.16
C HIS A 146 -2.33 -17.11 -9.89
N TYR A 147 -2.92 -18.28 -10.06
CA TYR A 147 -3.43 -19.11 -8.95
C TYR A 147 -2.81 -20.51 -8.88
N ASN A 148 -2.09 -20.92 -9.91
CA ASN A 148 -1.46 -22.25 -9.96
C ASN A 148 -0.06 -22.26 -9.33
N THR A 149 0.08 -21.66 -8.15
CA THR A 149 1.34 -21.53 -7.39
C THR A 149 1.05 -21.64 -5.90
N ASP A 150 2.09 -21.82 -5.09
CA ASP A 150 1.98 -21.88 -3.63
C ASP A 150 1.33 -20.63 -3.00
N ASN A 151 1.45 -19.49 -3.69
CA ASN A 151 0.85 -18.22 -3.30
C ASN A 151 0.13 -17.59 -4.49
N ILE A 152 -1.11 -17.16 -4.29
CA ILE A 152 -1.84 -16.37 -5.28
C ILE A 152 -1.11 -15.04 -5.47
N HIS A 153 -0.88 -14.65 -6.72
CA HIS A 153 -0.22 -13.40 -7.03
C HIS A 153 -0.75 -12.77 -8.31
N ILE A 154 -0.58 -11.46 -8.40
CA ILE A 154 -1.02 -10.67 -9.55
C ILE A 154 0.21 -10.08 -10.21
N HIS A 155 0.42 -10.40 -11.49
CA HIS A 155 1.38 -9.72 -12.33
C HIS A 155 0.74 -8.50 -12.98
N ILE A 156 1.47 -7.39 -12.97
CA ILE A 156 1.03 -6.11 -13.55
C ILE A 156 2.16 -5.59 -14.41
N ALA A 157 1.86 -5.30 -15.67
CA ALA A 157 2.75 -4.61 -16.60
C ALA A 157 2.24 -3.20 -16.83
N SER A 158 3.10 -2.19 -16.71
CA SER A 158 2.75 -0.79 -16.93
C SER A 158 3.77 -0.13 -17.85
N VAL A 159 3.31 0.68 -18.80
CA VAL A 159 4.14 1.46 -19.73
C VAL A 159 3.58 2.87 -19.88
N GLU A 160 4.42 3.83 -20.25
CA GLU A 160 3.97 5.14 -20.74
C GLU A 160 4.07 5.14 -22.27
N PRO A 161 2.96 5.13 -23.04
CA PRO A 161 3.02 5.21 -24.50
C PRO A 161 3.79 6.44 -25.00
N HIS A 162 3.73 7.53 -24.23
CA HIS A 162 4.51 8.75 -24.43
C HIS A 162 5.26 9.09 -23.13
N PRO A 163 6.55 8.68 -23.00
CA PRO A 163 7.30 8.88 -21.78
C PRO A 163 7.47 10.34 -21.39
N MET A 164 7.06 10.70 -20.17
CA MET A 164 7.15 12.06 -19.64
C MET A 164 8.15 12.19 -18.50
N ARG A 165 8.73 11.09 -18.03
CA ARG A 165 9.69 11.10 -16.91
C ARG A 165 11.00 11.80 -17.31
N GLU A 166 11.66 12.37 -16.30
CA GLU A 166 12.97 12.97 -16.47
C GLU A 166 14.01 11.93 -16.90
N LYS A 167 14.82 12.25 -17.93
CA LYS A 167 16.00 11.46 -18.31
C LYS A 167 17.17 11.86 -17.42
N LYS A 168 17.81 10.88 -16.78
CA LYS A 168 19.04 11.04 -15.99
C LYS A 168 20.23 10.37 -16.67
N ALA A 169 21.41 10.87 -16.38
CA ALA A 169 22.65 10.27 -16.84
C ALA A 169 22.99 9.04 -16.00
N TYR A 170 23.21 7.92 -16.63
CA TYR A 170 23.60 6.66 -15.99
C TYR A 170 24.87 6.12 -16.63
N ILE A 171 25.84 5.71 -15.80
CA ILE A 171 27.00 4.96 -16.26
C ILE A 171 26.51 3.60 -16.73
N GLN A 172 26.98 3.19 -17.91
CA GLN A 172 26.67 1.87 -18.46
C GLN A 172 27.64 0.84 -17.87
N TYR A 173 27.09 -0.34 -17.51
CA TYR A 173 27.84 -1.44 -16.92
C TYR A 173 27.69 -2.69 -17.78
N GLU A 174 28.75 -3.49 -17.86
CA GLU A 174 28.73 -4.84 -18.40
C GLU A 174 29.07 -5.86 -17.31
N GLU A 175 28.60 -7.09 -17.45
CA GLU A 175 28.95 -8.17 -16.55
C GLU A 175 30.14 -8.93 -17.14
N LYS A 176 31.25 -8.96 -16.40
CA LYS A 176 32.47 -9.71 -16.78
C LYS A 176 32.85 -10.71 -15.70
N MET A 177 33.33 -11.86 -16.15
CA MET A 177 33.91 -12.86 -15.26
C MET A 177 35.30 -12.38 -14.80
N VAL A 178 35.44 -12.11 -13.51
CA VAL A 178 36.73 -11.73 -12.91
C VAL A 178 37.01 -12.72 -11.77
N ASN A 179 38.13 -13.45 -11.87
CA ASN A 179 38.53 -14.44 -10.87
C ASN A 179 37.42 -15.47 -10.52
N GLY A 180 36.68 -15.95 -11.55
CA GLY A 180 35.59 -16.93 -11.37
C GLY A 180 34.29 -16.37 -10.77
N ARG A 181 34.15 -15.05 -10.64
CA ARG A 181 32.92 -14.38 -10.17
C ARG A 181 32.44 -13.36 -11.21
N MET A 182 31.12 -13.32 -11.43
CA MET A 182 30.51 -12.28 -12.25
C MET A 182 30.57 -10.93 -11.51
N CYS A 183 31.25 -9.96 -12.11
CA CYS A 183 31.40 -8.60 -11.58
C CYS A 183 30.87 -7.57 -12.58
N LYS A 184 30.14 -6.57 -12.09
CA LYS A 184 29.71 -5.43 -12.89
C LYS A 184 30.87 -4.44 -13.03
N GLN A 185 31.30 -4.18 -14.27
CA GLN A 185 32.32 -3.20 -14.59
C GLN A 185 31.74 -2.11 -15.47
N PRO A 186 32.15 -0.82 -15.31
CA PRO A 186 31.73 0.24 -16.19
C PRO A 186 32.27 0.01 -17.60
N ILE A 187 31.42 0.20 -18.60
CA ILE A 187 31.86 0.24 -19.98
C ILE A 187 32.64 1.53 -20.18
N LEU A 188 33.85 1.42 -20.72
CA LEU A 188 34.73 2.57 -20.97
C LEU A 188 34.68 2.94 -22.46
N ASP A 189 34.75 4.24 -22.76
CA ASP A 189 34.91 4.78 -24.09
C ASP A 189 36.37 4.64 -24.59
N GLN A 190 36.63 5.10 -25.82
CA GLN A 190 37.97 5.07 -26.43
C GLN A 190 39.03 5.86 -25.65
N ASN A 191 38.61 6.77 -24.75
CA ASN A 191 39.45 7.60 -23.90
C ASN A 191 39.57 7.07 -22.48
N GLY A 192 39.05 5.85 -22.19
CA GLY A 192 39.07 5.25 -20.87
C GLY A 192 38.06 5.85 -19.88
N LYS A 193 37.11 6.69 -20.33
CA LYS A 193 36.05 7.25 -19.47
C LYS A 193 34.79 6.38 -19.48
N PRO A 194 34.06 6.30 -18.37
CA PRO A 194 32.80 5.58 -18.32
C PRO A 194 31.80 6.10 -19.35
N VAL A 195 31.23 5.19 -20.12
CA VAL A 195 30.13 5.52 -21.06
C VAL A 195 28.90 5.90 -20.27
N VAL A 196 28.35 7.08 -20.56
CA VAL A 196 27.17 7.62 -19.90
C VAL A 196 26.03 7.72 -20.92
N LYS A 197 24.88 7.15 -20.58
CA LYS A 197 23.65 7.24 -21.38
C LYS A 197 22.58 7.99 -20.60
N ARG A 198 21.85 8.87 -21.27
CA ARG A 198 20.66 9.53 -20.67
C ARG A 198 19.44 8.67 -20.87
N GLU A 199 18.88 8.19 -19.78
CA GLU A 199 17.75 7.26 -19.75
C GLU A 199 16.68 7.73 -18.78
N TYR A 200 15.44 7.33 -19.02
CA TYR A 200 14.33 7.63 -18.10
C TYR A 200 14.55 6.99 -16.73
N LYS A 201 14.17 7.71 -15.67
CA LYS A 201 14.23 7.20 -14.30
C LYS A 201 13.25 6.05 -14.11
N GLY A 202 13.75 4.82 -13.90
CA GLY A 202 12.92 3.61 -13.80
C GLY A 202 12.44 3.29 -12.38
N THR A 203 13.25 3.54 -11.36
CA THR A 203 12.94 3.16 -9.98
C THR A 203 11.73 3.93 -9.44
N PHE A 204 10.73 3.20 -8.94
CA PHE A 204 9.62 3.79 -8.19
C PHE A 204 10.05 4.23 -6.79
N LYS A 205 9.42 5.27 -6.29
CA LYS A 205 9.62 5.71 -4.90
C LYS A 205 9.09 4.64 -3.94
N PRO A 206 9.79 4.32 -2.84
CA PRO A 206 9.28 3.39 -1.84
C PRO A 206 7.88 3.75 -1.34
N LYS A 207 7.58 5.04 -1.19
CA LYS A 207 6.25 5.55 -0.79
C LYS A 207 5.13 5.24 -1.79
N SER A 208 5.45 5.09 -3.08
CA SER A 208 4.46 4.73 -4.11
C SER A 208 4.13 3.24 -4.06
N ILE A 209 5.14 2.39 -3.88
CA ILE A 209 4.97 0.94 -3.69
C ILE A 209 4.21 0.65 -2.40
N GLU A 210 4.56 1.34 -1.31
CA GLU A 210 3.85 1.21 -0.03
C GLU A 210 2.40 1.72 -0.11
N ALA A 211 2.12 2.73 -0.94
CA ALA A 211 0.75 3.19 -1.17
C ALA A 211 -0.10 2.13 -1.89
N CYS A 212 0.48 1.41 -2.87
CA CYS A 212 -0.17 0.25 -3.50
C CYS A 212 -0.49 -0.82 -2.46
N ARG A 213 0.52 -1.25 -1.69
CA ARG A 213 0.37 -2.27 -0.66
C ARG A 213 -0.71 -1.89 0.36
N ARG A 214 -0.69 -0.65 0.83
CA ARG A 214 -1.66 -0.14 1.79
C ARG A 214 -3.08 -0.14 1.24
N GLU A 215 -3.27 0.25 -0.02
CA GLU A 215 -4.59 0.24 -0.64
C GLU A 215 -5.14 -1.18 -0.74
N VAL A 216 -4.31 -2.16 -1.17
CA VAL A 216 -4.67 -3.59 -1.19
C VAL A 216 -5.11 -4.07 0.19
N VAL A 217 -4.30 -3.81 1.22
CA VAL A 217 -4.62 -4.23 2.60
C VAL A 217 -5.91 -3.60 3.07
N ASN A 218 -6.08 -2.28 2.90
CA ASN A 218 -7.23 -1.54 3.39
C ASN A 218 -8.56 -2.01 2.76
N GLU A 219 -8.55 -2.30 1.46
CA GLU A 219 -9.73 -2.81 0.75
C GLU A 219 -10.06 -4.26 1.19
N ILE A 220 -9.05 -5.11 1.39
CA ILE A 220 -9.26 -6.50 1.82
C ILE A 220 -9.83 -6.56 3.24
N ILE A 221 -9.25 -5.83 4.19
CA ILE A 221 -9.69 -5.84 5.60
C ILE A 221 -10.89 -4.93 5.87
N ARG A 222 -11.47 -4.32 4.83
CA ARG A 222 -12.60 -3.38 4.91
C ARG A 222 -12.36 -2.26 5.91
N GLU A 223 -11.18 -1.62 5.83
CA GLU A 223 -10.77 -0.56 6.76
C GLU A 223 -11.79 0.57 6.86
N LYS A 224 -12.40 0.96 5.74
CA LYS A 224 -13.38 2.07 5.71
C LYS A 224 -14.58 1.80 6.61
N GLU A 225 -15.15 0.60 6.54
CA GLU A 225 -16.32 0.22 7.35
C GLU A 225 -15.98 0.22 8.84
N ASN A 226 -14.83 -0.40 9.20
CA ASN A 226 -14.37 -0.45 10.58
C ASN A 226 -14.03 0.94 11.13
N ASN A 227 -13.39 1.80 10.33
CA ASN A 227 -13.09 3.17 10.73
C ASN A 227 -14.34 4.03 10.90
N LEU A 228 -15.38 3.83 10.07
CA LEU A 228 -16.67 4.51 10.26
C LEU A 228 -17.28 4.15 11.62
N LYS A 229 -17.31 2.86 11.96
CA LYS A 229 -17.83 2.39 13.26
C LYS A 229 -17.03 2.94 14.43
N ILE A 230 -15.70 2.85 14.39
CA ILE A 230 -14.80 3.40 15.42
C ILE A 230 -15.00 4.92 15.57
N ASN A 231 -15.06 5.65 14.45
CA ASN A 231 -15.26 7.10 14.48
C ASN A 231 -16.65 7.49 15.00
N SER A 232 -17.68 6.70 14.72
CA SER A 232 -19.03 6.91 15.26
C SER A 232 -19.03 6.75 16.78
N ILE A 233 -18.38 5.71 17.32
CA ILE A 233 -18.26 5.54 18.78
C ILE A 233 -17.57 6.76 19.41
N ILE A 234 -16.45 7.19 18.85
CA ILE A 234 -15.73 8.35 19.38
C ILE A 234 -16.59 9.62 19.33
N ARG A 235 -17.13 9.94 18.15
CA ARG A 235 -17.78 11.24 17.91
C ARG A 235 -19.19 11.30 18.44
N ASP A 236 -19.99 10.29 18.14
CA ASP A 236 -21.42 10.34 18.33
C ASP A 236 -21.83 9.76 19.67
N SER A 237 -21.14 8.71 20.16
CA SER A 237 -21.46 8.12 21.46
C SER A 237 -20.72 8.81 22.60
N ILE A 238 -19.38 8.94 22.53
CA ILE A 238 -18.58 9.43 23.67
C ILE A 238 -18.55 10.97 23.71
N VAL A 239 -18.09 11.62 22.63
CA VAL A 239 -17.81 13.07 22.64
C VAL A 239 -19.10 13.91 22.59
N LYS A 240 -20.08 13.50 21.76
CA LYS A 240 -21.34 14.28 21.57
C LYS A 240 -22.24 14.26 22.79
N GLN A 241 -22.27 13.14 23.52
CA GLN A 241 -23.12 12.98 24.69
C GLN A 241 -22.64 13.80 25.93
N LYS A 242 -21.49 14.50 25.85
CA LYS A 242 -21.09 15.49 26.85
C LYS A 242 -22.23 16.48 27.23
N ARG A 243 -23.12 16.78 26.28
CA ARG A 243 -24.28 17.66 26.53
C ARG A 243 -25.29 17.04 27.50
N GLU A 244 -25.42 15.73 27.50
CA GLU A 244 -26.34 15.00 28.38
C GLU A 244 -25.78 14.85 29.80
N HIS A 245 -24.46 14.72 29.90
CA HIS A 245 -23.72 14.59 31.14
C HIS A 245 -22.66 15.71 31.29
N PRO A 246 -23.08 16.99 31.49
CA PRO A 246 -22.12 18.08 31.60
C PRO A 246 -21.28 17.95 32.90
N LEU A 247 -19.97 18.21 32.79
CA LEU A 247 -19.00 18.12 33.89
C LEU A 247 -19.46 18.88 35.14
N ALA A 248 -20.12 20.01 34.94
CA ALA A 248 -20.62 20.84 36.02
C ALA A 248 -21.68 20.18 36.91
N LYS A 249 -22.38 19.14 36.42
CA LYS A 249 -23.36 18.38 37.20
C LYS A 249 -22.77 17.23 38.00
N ASP A 250 -21.51 16.89 37.77
CA ASP A 250 -20.79 15.84 38.45
C ASP A 250 -19.79 16.44 39.46
N LYS A 251 -20.02 16.25 40.74
CA LYS A 251 -19.20 16.85 41.83
C LYS A 251 -17.72 16.48 41.72
N GLU A 252 -17.42 15.24 41.37
CA GLU A 252 -16.06 14.74 41.31
C GLU A 252 -15.33 15.30 40.06
N LEU A 253 -15.96 15.21 38.90
CA LEU A 253 -15.40 15.75 37.64
C LEU A 253 -15.27 17.28 37.71
N CYS A 254 -16.24 17.94 38.33
CA CYS A 254 -16.22 19.38 38.59
C CYS A 254 -15.01 19.77 39.47
N SER A 255 -14.75 19.01 40.54
CA SER A 255 -13.58 19.25 41.41
C SER A 255 -12.25 19.08 40.65
N LEU A 256 -12.14 18.07 39.81
CA LEU A 256 -10.94 17.86 38.95
C LEU A 256 -10.77 18.99 37.92
N PHE A 257 -11.87 19.44 37.33
CA PHE A 257 -11.86 20.57 36.42
C PHE A 257 -11.42 21.87 37.08
N PHE A 258 -11.87 22.15 38.30
CA PHE A 258 -11.40 23.33 39.02
C PHE A 258 -9.91 23.28 39.38
N LYS A 259 -9.36 22.10 39.64
CA LYS A 259 -7.91 21.94 39.82
C LYS A 259 -7.17 22.26 38.52
N LEU A 260 -7.61 21.68 37.40
CA LEU A 260 -7.08 21.96 36.06
C LEU A 260 -7.14 23.47 35.76
N TYR A 261 -8.31 24.12 36.01
CA TYR A 261 -8.53 25.52 35.69
C TYR A 261 -7.55 26.45 36.41
N ARG A 262 -7.17 26.14 37.67
CA ARG A 262 -6.16 26.91 38.40
C ARG A 262 -4.75 26.79 37.81
N ASP A 263 -4.48 25.69 37.17
CA ASP A 263 -3.17 25.41 36.59
C ASP A 263 -3.09 25.80 35.08
N MET A 264 -4.16 26.43 34.55
CA MET A 264 -4.21 26.85 33.17
C MET A 264 -3.22 27.97 32.87
N PRO A 265 -2.59 27.96 31.66
CA PRO A 265 -1.64 28.99 31.28
C PRO A 265 -2.35 30.35 31.12
N ASP A 266 -1.66 31.43 31.56
CA ASP A 266 -2.11 32.81 31.34
C ASP A 266 -1.93 33.19 29.84
N CYS A 267 -2.93 32.85 29.05
CA CYS A 267 -2.96 33.09 27.61
C CYS A 267 -4.38 33.26 27.11
N ASN A 268 -4.53 33.70 25.86
CA ASN A 268 -5.85 33.77 25.23
C ASN A 268 -6.52 32.40 25.23
N ARG A 269 -7.76 32.33 25.68
CA ARG A 269 -8.57 31.10 25.79
C ARG A 269 -8.69 30.35 24.43
N ASN A 270 -8.61 31.05 23.29
CA ASN A 270 -8.57 30.42 21.98
C ASN A 270 -7.34 29.53 21.77
N MET A 271 -6.30 29.67 22.58
CA MET A 271 -5.10 28.80 22.54
C MET A 271 -5.28 27.53 23.38
N TRP A 272 -6.37 27.41 24.15
CA TRP A 272 -6.69 26.20 24.89
C TRP A 272 -7.17 25.11 23.99
N ASN A 273 -6.20 24.48 23.33
CA ASN A 273 -6.42 23.33 22.47
C ASN A 273 -5.47 22.21 22.91
N TYR A 274 -5.99 21.02 23.08
CA TYR A 274 -5.27 19.86 23.59
C TYR A 274 -3.92 19.62 22.89
N ASN A 275 -3.84 19.86 21.58
CA ASN A 275 -2.61 19.70 20.79
C ASN A 275 -1.72 20.95 20.75
N ASN A 276 -2.12 22.05 21.37
CA ASN A 276 -1.26 23.23 21.47
C ASN A 276 -0.10 22.95 22.45
N PRO A 277 1.16 23.18 22.08
CA PRO A 277 2.33 22.96 22.95
C PRO A 277 2.23 23.65 24.32
N ILE A 278 1.55 24.81 24.41
CA ILE A 278 1.32 25.55 25.68
C ILE A 278 0.52 24.72 26.69
N MET A 279 -0.27 23.74 26.20
CA MET A 279 -1.10 22.87 27.05
C MET A 279 -0.37 21.58 27.48
N ASN A 280 0.88 21.38 27.09
CA ASN A 280 1.62 20.16 27.44
C ASN A 280 1.70 19.89 28.96
N PRO A 281 1.90 20.89 29.83
CA PRO A 281 1.90 20.66 31.28
C PRO A 281 0.56 20.16 31.82
N GLN A 282 -0.56 20.57 31.20
CA GLN A 282 -1.92 20.24 31.63
C GLN A 282 -2.45 18.92 31.06
N LYS A 283 -1.81 18.35 30.05
CA LYS A 283 -2.31 17.12 29.37
C LYS A 283 -2.63 16.00 30.32
N LYS A 284 -1.77 15.71 31.30
CA LYS A 284 -2.03 14.64 32.29
C LYS A 284 -3.32 14.84 33.07
N GLN A 285 -3.62 16.09 33.45
CA GLN A 285 -4.87 16.41 34.20
C GLN A 285 -6.08 16.30 33.25
N ILE A 286 -5.96 16.79 32.01
CA ILE A 286 -7.01 16.68 30.99
C ILE A 286 -7.33 15.24 30.68
N ASP A 287 -6.29 14.37 30.52
CA ASP A 287 -6.46 12.96 30.26
C ASP A 287 -7.12 12.24 31.44
N ALA A 288 -6.74 12.57 32.67
CA ALA A 288 -7.37 12.00 33.88
C ALA A 288 -8.87 12.35 33.97
N ILE A 289 -9.25 13.59 33.63
CA ILE A 289 -10.66 14.00 33.58
C ILE A 289 -11.38 13.24 32.47
N SER A 290 -10.78 13.16 31.29
CA SER A 290 -11.35 12.47 30.14
C SER A 290 -11.55 10.98 30.39
N GLN A 291 -10.55 10.31 30.98
CA GLN A 291 -10.62 8.90 31.33
C GLN A 291 -11.75 8.65 32.36
N LYS A 292 -11.80 9.45 33.42
CA LYS A 292 -12.81 9.30 34.47
C LYS A 292 -14.23 9.54 33.94
N TYR A 293 -14.39 10.50 33.05
CA TYR A 293 -15.66 10.76 32.37
C TYR A 293 -16.08 9.54 31.53
N ILE A 294 -15.17 9.00 30.73
CA ILE A 294 -15.42 7.82 29.89
C ILE A 294 -15.80 6.61 30.76
N GLU A 295 -15.03 6.32 31.80
CA GLU A 295 -15.28 5.19 32.69
C GLU A 295 -16.67 5.29 33.38
N LYS A 296 -17.09 6.48 33.73
CA LYS A 296 -18.33 6.70 34.45
C LYS A 296 -19.57 6.66 33.57
N TYR A 297 -19.50 7.23 32.38
CA TYR A 297 -20.66 7.44 31.51
C TYR A 297 -20.67 6.63 30.25
N HIS A 298 -19.50 6.11 29.81
CA HIS A 298 -19.30 5.46 28.50
C HIS A 298 -18.43 4.21 28.60
N GLY A 299 -18.48 3.50 29.71
CA GLY A 299 -17.65 2.32 29.94
C GLY A 299 -17.89 1.21 28.93
N ALA A 300 -19.15 0.96 28.53
CA ALA A 300 -19.50 -0.06 27.55
C ALA A 300 -18.99 0.30 26.14
N GLU A 301 -19.24 1.53 25.69
CA GLU A 301 -18.81 2.06 24.41
C GLU A 301 -17.27 2.09 24.31
N TYR A 302 -16.60 2.39 25.42
CA TYR A 302 -15.14 2.38 25.48
C TYR A 302 -14.58 0.96 25.34
N GLN A 303 -15.20 -0.03 25.98
CA GLN A 303 -14.79 -1.43 25.82
C GLN A 303 -15.02 -1.92 24.38
N GLU A 304 -16.14 -1.55 23.76
CA GLU A 304 -16.38 -1.85 22.34
C GLU A 304 -15.33 -1.18 21.44
N PHE A 305 -15.02 0.08 21.69
CA PHE A 305 -13.96 0.81 20.99
C PHE A 305 -12.60 0.11 21.11
N LEU A 306 -12.18 -0.27 22.32
CA LEU A 306 -10.92 -1.00 22.56
C LEU A 306 -10.90 -2.34 21.82
N SER A 307 -11.99 -3.08 21.85
CA SER A 307 -12.11 -4.36 21.13
C SER A 307 -11.94 -4.16 19.62
N LEU A 308 -12.59 -3.15 19.04
CA LEU A 308 -12.53 -2.87 17.61
C LEU A 308 -11.13 -2.42 17.17
N ILE A 309 -10.47 -1.52 17.89
CA ILE A 309 -9.13 -1.05 17.52
C ILE A 309 -8.08 -2.15 17.66
N ASN A 310 -8.19 -3.01 18.68
CA ASN A 310 -7.28 -4.15 18.87
C ASN A 310 -7.49 -5.20 17.77
N ALA A 311 -8.74 -5.54 17.44
CA ALA A 311 -9.04 -6.46 16.34
C ALA A 311 -8.50 -5.92 15.00
N GLN A 312 -8.61 -4.61 14.77
CA GLN A 312 -8.07 -3.98 13.56
C GLN A 312 -6.54 -3.96 13.55
N ALA A 313 -5.90 -3.71 14.70
CA ALA A 313 -4.44 -3.77 14.83
C ALA A 313 -3.89 -5.17 14.52
N GLU A 314 -4.56 -6.24 14.99
CA GLU A 314 -4.19 -7.61 14.66
C GLU A 314 -4.34 -7.93 13.15
N LYS A 315 -5.37 -7.40 12.49
CA LYS A 315 -5.50 -7.53 11.04
C LYS A 315 -4.33 -6.85 10.30
N TYR A 316 -3.91 -5.66 10.75
CA TYR A 316 -2.75 -4.98 10.18
C TYR A 316 -1.45 -5.76 10.42
N LYS A 317 -1.25 -6.29 11.62
CA LYS A 317 -0.09 -7.11 11.96
C LYS A 317 0.01 -8.33 11.04
N LYS A 318 -1.09 -9.03 10.79
CA LYS A 318 -1.15 -10.16 9.86
C LYS A 318 -0.87 -9.73 8.42
N ALA A 319 -1.38 -8.58 7.98
CA ALA A 319 -1.20 -8.07 6.62
C ALA A 319 0.24 -7.64 6.33
N TYR A 320 0.89 -6.97 7.28
CA TYR A 320 2.21 -6.38 7.10
C TYR A 320 3.36 -7.23 7.67
N GLY A 321 3.07 -8.23 8.52
CA GLY A 321 4.05 -9.03 9.25
C GLY A 321 4.52 -8.34 10.54
N GLU A 322 5.43 -8.99 11.28
CA GLU A 322 5.93 -8.52 12.58
C GLU A 322 6.75 -7.22 12.50
N SER A 323 7.32 -6.90 11.34
CA SER A 323 8.09 -5.66 11.13
C SER A 323 7.24 -4.41 10.91
N SER A 324 5.94 -4.49 11.15
CA SER A 324 5.04 -3.36 10.97
C SER A 324 5.15 -2.39 12.15
N ASP A 325 5.79 -1.24 11.93
CA ASP A 325 5.92 -0.14 12.91
C ASP A 325 4.62 0.65 13.15
N ARG A 326 3.49 0.15 12.67
CA ARG A 326 2.22 0.85 12.78
C ARG A 326 1.58 0.66 14.15
N ASN A 327 1.72 1.66 14.98
CA ASN A 327 1.00 1.74 16.24
C ASN A 327 -0.44 2.25 16.02
N TYR A 328 -1.27 1.40 15.34
CA TYR A 328 -2.65 1.75 15.02
C TYR A 328 -3.48 2.02 16.28
N THR A 329 -3.34 1.17 17.29
CA THR A 329 -4.06 1.29 18.57
C THR A 329 -3.74 2.62 19.27
N GLU A 330 -2.44 2.96 19.37
CA GLU A 330 -2.00 4.22 19.96
C GLU A 330 -2.54 5.44 19.20
N GLY A 331 -2.50 5.40 17.87
CA GLY A 331 -3.03 6.46 17.03
C GLY A 331 -4.53 6.72 17.27
N LYS A 332 -5.33 5.64 17.44
CA LYS A 332 -6.77 5.75 17.69
C LYS A 332 -7.08 6.20 19.12
N LEU A 333 -6.32 5.74 20.11
CA LEU A 333 -6.41 6.24 21.47
C LEU A 333 -6.08 7.72 21.54
N ASN A 334 -5.01 8.16 20.87
CA ASN A 334 -4.63 9.57 20.81
C ASN A 334 -5.71 10.45 20.15
N ASP A 335 -6.40 9.96 19.09
CA ASP A 335 -7.54 10.68 18.48
C ASP A 335 -8.69 10.82 19.49
N LEU A 336 -9.04 9.77 20.25
CA LEU A 336 -10.06 9.82 21.28
C LEU A 336 -9.70 10.86 22.38
N TYR A 337 -8.50 10.77 22.95
CA TYR A 337 -8.06 11.69 24.02
C TYR A 337 -7.90 13.12 23.53
N THR A 338 -7.46 13.33 22.30
CA THR A 338 -7.44 14.68 21.69
C THR A 338 -8.85 15.29 21.62
N ARG A 339 -9.84 14.54 21.19
CA ARG A 339 -11.22 15.02 21.08
C ARG A 339 -11.87 15.24 22.45
N MET A 340 -11.65 14.30 23.37
CA MET A 340 -12.12 14.43 24.75
C MET A 340 -11.45 15.60 25.45
N GLY A 341 -10.13 15.76 25.31
CA GLY A 341 -9.40 16.87 25.86
C GLY A 341 -9.89 18.23 25.37
N ASN A 342 -10.12 18.36 24.07
CA ASN A 342 -10.76 19.57 23.53
C ASN A 342 -12.17 19.77 24.07
N ALA A 343 -12.94 18.69 24.29
CA ALA A 343 -14.27 18.80 24.89
C ALA A 343 -14.24 19.17 26.36
N VAL A 344 -13.20 18.85 27.13
CA VAL A 344 -12.98 19.30 28.50
C VAL A 344 -12.64 20.78 28.55
N LEU A 345 -11.90 21.30 27.57
CA LEU A 345 -11.41 22.67 27.49
C LEU A 345 -12.45 23.69 26.96
N THR A 346 -13.52 23.22 26.34
CA THR A 346 -14.63 24.07 25.84
C THR A 346 -15.78 24.15 26.77
#